data_27554f307116ae7b06eee4c24537c6c3
#
_entry.id   27554f307116ae7b06eee4c24537c6c3
#
_cell.length_a   1.000
_cell.length_b   1.000
_cell.length_c   1.000
_cell.angle_alpha   90.00
_cell.angle_beta   90.00
_cell.angle_gamma   90.00
#
_symmetry.space_group_name_H-M   'P 1'
#
loop_
_entity.id
_entity.type
_entity.pdbx_description
1 polymer ?
#
loop_
_entity_poly.entity_id
_entity_poly.type
_entity_poly.pdbx_seq_one_letter_code
_entity_poly.pdbx_strand_id
1 'polypeptide(L)'
;FNITMTLNWVCLIGVMVKIVMFLIPDGKKTESDPFETLYLDENVKNQPAAALQLVAKEILHLSDQVKKVLHDTVTVVKENQMQGVDKIQEESAKVTKLTDKITDYLAGLFSSGLLTEQQASQTAGLMYVLGDVERIGNLSAGIALSMKEKETNQYKYSQEAMDELAKCLKTLEKM
;
A
#
# COMPACT_ATOMS: atom_id res chain seq x y z
N PHE A 1 30.89 39.10 -4.59
CA PHE A 1 31.54 37.82 -4.28
C PHE A 1 30.54 36.65 -4.20
N ASN A 2 29.43 36.82 -3.49
CA ASN A 2 28.44 35.72 -3.32
C ASN A 2 27.68 35.34 -4.62
N ILE A 3 27.33 36.31 -5.47
CA ILE A 3 26.55 36.05 -6.71
C ILE A 3 27.38 35.22 -7.70
N THR A 4 28.67 35.53 -7.86
CA THR A 4 29.58 34.81 -8.76
C THR A 4 29.83 33.38 -8.28
N MET A 5 29.95 33.19 -6.94
CA MET A 5 30.07 31.87 -6.33
C MET A 5 28.78 31.03 -6.51
N THR A 6 27.60 31.62 -6.29
CA THR A 6 26.32 30.96 -6.46
C THR A 6 26.13 30.53 -7.92
N LEU A 7 26.45 31.39 -8.89
CA LEU A 7 26.33 31.06 -10.32
C LEU A 7 27.26 29.91 -10.72
N ASN A 8 28.46 29.85 -10.17
CA ASN A 8 29.41 28.76 -10.40
C ASN A 8 28.92 27.43 -9.80
N TRP A 9 28.34 27.46 -8.58
CA TRP A 9 27.79 26.28 -7.94
C TRP A 9 26.54 25.73 -8.65
N VAL A 10 25.68 26.60 -9.20
CA VAL A 10 24.50 26.18 -9.97
C VAL A 10 24.92 25.39 -11.22
N CYS A 11 25.98 25.81 -11.93
CA CYS A 11 26.53 25.05 -13.05
C CYS A 11 27.15 23.69 -12.63
N LEU A 12 27.76 23.65 -11.43
CA LEU A 12 28.39 22.44 -10.91
C LEU A 12 27.37 21.42 -10.38
N ILE A 13 26.17 21.82 -9.95
CA ILE A 13 25.13 20.92 -9.44
C ILE A 13 24.79 19.83 -10.47
N GLY A 14 24.65 20.20 -11.75
CA GLY A 14 24.35 19.21 -12.81
C GLY A 14 25.47 18.19 -13.01
N VAL A 15 26.71 18.58 -12.81
CA VAL A 15 27.87 17.67 -12.90
C VAL A 15 27.95 16.81 -11.65
N MET A 16 27.74 17.39 -10.47
CA MET A 16 27.71 16.67 -9.17
C MET A 16 26.63 15.59 -9.15
N VAL A 17 25.42 15.92 -9.62
CA VAL A 17 24.32 14.94 -9.74
C VAL A 17 24.72 13.78 -10.67
N LYS A 18 25.34 14.04 -11.81
CA LYS A 18 25.82 12.98 -12.71
C LYS A 18 26.94 12.13 -12.09
N ILE A 19 27.85 12.74 -11.35
CA ILE A 19 28.92 12.02 -10.63
C ILE A 19 28.33 11.15 -9.53
N VAL A 20 27.38 11.68 -8.75
CA VAL A 20 26.67 10.90 -7.69
C VAL A 20 25.88 9.73 -8.30
N MET A 21 25.14 9.95 -9.39
CA MET A 21 24.45 8.88 -10.10
C MET A 21 25.39 7.84 -10.72
N PHE A 22 26.61 8.21 -11.07
CA PHE A 22 27.63 7.30 -11.60
C PHE A 22 28.32 6.50 -10.48
N LEU A 23 28.59 7.13 -9.34
CA LEU A 23 29.24 6.52 -8.17
C LEU A 23 28.29 5.66 -7.33
N ILE A 24 27.01 6.04 -7.29
CA ILE A 24 25.94 5.27 -6.67
C ILE A 24 25.02 4.83 -7.82
N PRO A 25 25.37 3.75 -8.55
CA PRO A 25 24.42 3.17 -9.48
C PRO A 25 23.17 2.85 -8.68
N ASP A 26 22.00 3.30 -9.18
CA ASP A 26 20.70 2.88 -8.65
C ASP A 26 20.82 1.39 -8.34
N GLY A 27 20.75 1.06 -7.04
CA GLY A 27 20.93 -0.32 -6.59
C GLY A 27 20.10 -1.16 -7.53
N LYS A 28 20.72 -2.19 -8.14
CA LYS A 28 20.03 -3.14 -9.01
C LYS A 28 18.65 -3.30 -8.41
N LYS A 29 17.59 -3.01 -9.17
CA LYS A 29 16.27 -3.55 -8.87
C LYS A 29 16.50 -5.05 -8.81
N THR A 30 16.88 -5.54 -7.65
CA THR A 30 16.69 -6.93 -7.26
C THR A 30 15.24 -7.17 -7.64
N GLU A 31 14.92 -8.25 -8.32
CA GLU A 31 13.54 -8.64 -8.53
C GLU A 31 12.86 -8.39 -7.21
N SER A 32 12.10 -7.29 -7.16
CA SER A 32 11.58 -6.77 -5.90
C SER A 32 10.72 -7.88 -5.34
N ASP A 33 11.10 -8.41 -4.20
CA ASP A 33 10.23 -9.31 -3.44
C ASP A 33 8.83 -8.68 -3.50
N PRO A 34 7.81 -9.34 -4.09
CA PRO A 34 6.47 -8.76 -4.21
C PRO A 34 5.87 -8.33 -2.87
N PHE A 35 6.56 -8.64 -1.78
CA PHE A 35 6.25 -8.28 -0.41
C PHE A 35 7.19 -7.20 0.17
N GLU A 36 8.05 -6.56 -0.66
CA GLU A 36 8.97 -5.53 -0.20
C GLU A 36 8.25 -4.18 -0.09
N THR A 37 8.47 -3.48 1.01
CA THR A 37 7.99 -2.11 1.21
C THR A 37 8.80 -1.16 0.34
N LEU A 38 8.15 -0.18 -0.30
CA LEU A 38 8.79 0.74 -1.23
C LEU A 38 9.41 1.96 -0.56
N TYR A 39 8.83 2.41 0.53
CA TYR A 39 9.18 3.70 1.15
C TYR A 39 9.76 3.55 2.55
N LEU A 40 9.60 2.40 3.23
CA LEU A 40 10.14 2.23 4.56
C LEU A 40 11.66 2.12 4.54
N ASP A 41 12.33 2.88 5.41
CA ASP A 41 13.78 2.88 5.57
C ASP A 41 14.14 2.75 7.05
N GLU A 42 14.82 1.66 7.40
CA GLU A 42 15.28 1.38 8.77
C GLU A 42 16.24 2.43 9.30
N ASN A 43 17.05 3.05 8.41
CA ASN A 43 18.02 4.06 8.80
C ASN A 43 17.37 5.37 9.25
N VAL A 44 16.12 5.60 8.89
CA VAL A 44 15.36 6.82 9.20
C VAL A 44 14.59 6.69 10.52
N LYS A 45 14.55 5.52 11.15
CA LYS A 45 13.83 5.30 12.43
C LYS A 45 14.27 6.26 13.56
N ASN A 46 15.52 6.73 13.53
CA ASN A 46 16.02 7.71 14.50
C ASN A 46 15.51 9.13 14.26
N GLN A 47 14.76 9.36 13.18
CA GLN A 47 14.15 10.63 12.82
C GLN A 47 12.62 10.48 12.70
N PRO A 48 11.88 10.48 13.82
CA PRO A 48 10.46 10.10 13.84
C PRO A 48 9.58 10.87 12.86
N ALA A 49 9.81 12.16 12.67
CA ALA A 49 9.04 12.99 11.75
C ALA A 49 9.20 12.52 10.29
N ALA A 50 10.41 12.18 9.86
CA ALA A 50 10.68 11.67 8.53
C ALA A 50 10.15 10.24 8.39
N ALA A 51 10.37 9.38 9.39
CA ALA A 51 9.87 8.01 9.40
C ALA A 51 8.35 7.95 9.25
N LEU A 52 7.59 8.77 9.98
CA LEU A 52 6.12 8.83 9.88
C LEU A 52 5.64 9.31 8.50
N GLN A 53 6.38 10.19 7.84
CA GLN A 53 6.07 10.56 6.45
C GLN A 53 6.26 9.40 5.47
N LEU A 54 7.32 8.61 5.66
CA LEU A 54 7.56 7.41 4.83
C LEU A 54 6.47 6.36 5.06
N VAL A 55 6.07 6.13 6.31
CA VAL A 55 4.94 5.25 6.64
C VAL A 55 3.65 5.72 5.98
N ALA A 56 3.34 7.02 6.03
CA ALA A 56 2.15 7.55 5.37
C ALA A 56 2.16 7.28 3.85
N LYS A 57 3.32 7.42 3.20
CA LYS A 57 3.48 7.07 1.78
C LYS A 57 3.29 5.58 1.52
N GLU A 58 3.81 4.73 2.41
CA GLU A 58 3.66 3.27 2.27
C GLU A 58 2.19 2.86 2.43
N ILE A 59 1.45 3.45 3.37
CA ILE A 59 0.02 3.21 3.54
C ILE A 59 -0.78 3.67 2.30
N LEU A 60 -0.42 4.79 1.67
CA LEU A 60 -1.02 5.23 0.42
C LEU A 60 -0.78 4.22 -0.70
N HIS A 61 0.46 3.71 -0.82
CA HIS A 61 0.79 2.67 -1.78
C HIS A 61 0.00 1.37 -1.54
N LEU A 62 -0.12 0.95 -0.28
CA LEU A 62 -0.95 -0.19 0.12
C LEU A 62 -2.43 0.03 -0.25
N SER A 63 -2.95 1.24 -0.02
CA SER A 63 -4.32 1.62 -0.37
C SER A 63 -4.58 1.49 -1.88
N ASP A 64 -3.61 1.83 -2.72
CA ASP A 64 -3.72 1.66 -4.17
C ASP A 64 -3.75 0.17 -4.58
N GLN A 65 -3.06 -0.70 -3.85
CA GLN A 65 -3.14 -2.16 -4.05
C GLN A 65 -4.51 -2.69 -3.64
N VAL A 66 -5.04 -2.25 -2.49
CA VAL A 66 -6.38 -2.63 -2.02
C VAL A 66 -7.47 -2.16 -3.00
N LYS A 67 -7.33 -0.97 -3.58
CA LYS A 67 -8.24 -0.51 -4.66
C LYS A 67 -8.26 -1.45 -5.85
N LYS A 68 -7.12 -2.02 -6.24
CA LYS A 68 -7.06 -3.02 -7.32
C LYS A 68 -7.78 -4.30 -6.93
N VAL A 69 -7.56 -4.80 -5.71
CA VAL A 69 -8.27 -5.98 -5.18
C VAL A 69 -9.78 -5.76 -5.21
N LEU A 70 -10.24 -4.59 -4.75
CA LEU A 70 -11.66 -4.23 -4.77
C LEU A 70 -12.20 -4.15 -6.21
N HIS A 71 -11.48 -3.50 -7.13
CA HIS A 71 -11.85 -3.39 -8.54
C HIS A 71 -11.97 -4.76 -9.22
N ASP A 72 -10.98 -5.63 -9.03
CA ASP A 72 -10.99 -7.00 -9.56
C ASP A 72 -12.18 -7.80 -8.98
N THR A 73 -12.48 -7.61 -7.69
CA THR A 73 -13.66 -8.20 -7.03
C THR A 73 -14.98 -7.72 -7.65
N VAL A 74 -15.10 -6.40 -7.92
CA VAL A 74 -16.27 -5.83 -8.62
C VAL A 74 -16.45 -6.48 -9.99
N THR A 75 -15.37 -6.71 -10.70
CA THR A 75 -15.38 -7.35 -12.02
C THR A 75 -15.85 -8.80 -11.95
N VAL A 76 -15.32 -9.58 -10.99
CA VAL A 76 -15.74 -10.97 -10.74
C VAL A 76 -17.25 -11.05 -10.45
N VAL A 77 -17.75 -10.15 -9.59
CA VAL A 77 -19.18 -10.12 -9.24
C VAL A 77 -20.06 -9.77 -10.44
N LYS A 78 -19.67 -8.76 -11.25
CA LYS A 78 -20.47 -8.31 -12.39
C LYS A 78 -20.46 -9.27 -13.55
N GLU A 79 -19.27 -9.78 -13.88
CA GLU A 79 -19.09 -10.61 -15.08
C GLU A 79 -19.29 -12.09 -14.78
N ASN A 80 -19.49 -12.45 -13.51
CA ASN A 80 -19.58 -13.82 -13.02
C ASN A 80 -18.39 -14.68 -13.51
N GLN A 81 -17.19 -14.07 -13.59
CA GLN A 81 -15.97 -14.74 -14.06
C GLN A 81 -15.12 -15.20 -12.89
N MET A 82 -15.05 -16.51 -12.65
CA MET A 82 -14.32 -17.08 -11.52
C MET A 82 -12.80 -17.18 -11.71
N GLN A 83 -12.32 -16.98 -12.93
CA GLN A 83 -10.89 -17.13 -13.26
C GLN A 83 -9.98 -16.12 -12.54
N GLY A 84 -10.52 -14.98 -12.09
CA GLY A 84 -9.78 -13.95 -11.38
C GLY A 84 -9.66 -14.16 -9.87
N VAL A 85 -10.43 -15.08 -9.27
CA VAL A 85 -10.53 -15.19 -7.80
C VAL A 85 -9.22 -15.61 -7.15
N ASP A 86 -8.48 -16.53 -7.73
CA ASP A 86 -7.21 -17.00 -7.16
C ASP A 86 -6.16 -15.87 -7.15
N LYS A 87 -6.14 -15.03 -8.19
CA LYS A 87 -5.30 -13.82 -8.24
C LYS A 87 -5.71 -12.80 -7.16
N ILE A 88 -7.01 -12.59 -6.95
CA ILE A 88 -7.51 -11.70 -5.89
C ILE A 88 -7.05 -12.19 -4.52
N GLN A 89 -7.10 -13.51 -4.26
CA GLN A 89 -6.62 -14.10 -3.01
C GLN A 89 -5.10 -13.87 -2.83
N GLU A 90 -4.32 -14.05 -3.89
CA GLU A 90 -2.87 -13.80 -3.85
C GLU A 90 -2.56 -12.33 -3.56
N GLU A 91 -3.23 -11.39 -4.24
CA GLU A 91 -3.03 -9.95 -4.00
C GLU A 91 -3.47 -9.54 -2.60
N SER A 92 -4.57 -10.10 -2.08
CA SER A 92 -4.99 -9.88 -0.68
C SER A 92 -3.96 -10.42 0.33
N ALA A 93 -3.36 -11.57 0.07
CA ALA A 93 -2.29 -12.10 0.91
C ALA A 93 -1.04 -11.21 0.90
N LYS A 94 -0.74 -10.54 -0.23
CA LYS A 94 0.33 -9.52 -0.31
C LYS A 94 0.00 -8.31 0.56
N VAL A 95 -1.24 -7.82 0.49
CA VAL A 95 -1.71 -6.72 1.34
C VAL A 95 -1.48 -7.04 2.82
N THR A 96 -1.90 -8.21 3.30
CA THR A 96 -1.68 -8.62 4.70
C THR A 96 -0.20 -8.62 5.08
N LYS A 97 0.68 -9.19 4.26
CA LYS A 97 2.12 -9.22 4.54
C LYS A 97 2.75 -7.84 4.57
N LEU A 98 2.33 -6.93 3.69
CA LEU A 98 2.79 -5.55 3.71
C LEU A 98 2.28 -4.81 4.94
N THR A 99 1.03 -5.05 5.34
CA THR A 99 0.44 -4.52 6.58
C THR A 99 1.25 -4.94 7.80
N ASP A 100 1.64 -6.22 7.89
CA ASP A 100 2.48 -6.73 8.98
C ASP A 100 3.82 -5.96 9.04
N LYS A 101 4.51 -5.80 7.91
CA LYS A 101 5.78 -5.07 7.84
C LYS A 101 5.64 -3.59 8.27
N ILE A 102 4.57 -2.91 7.83
CA ILE A 102 4.30 -1.52 8.23
C ILE A 102 3.99 -1.46 9.74
N THR A 103 3.21 -2.41 10.25
CA THR A 103 2.88 -2.51 11.67
C THR A 103 4.14 -2.71 12.52
N ASP A 104 5.03 -3.62 12.13
CA ASP A 104 6.31 -3.85 12.82
C ASP A 104 7.19 -2.60 12.82
N TYR A 105 7.22 -1.87 11.70
CA TYR A 105 7.95 -0.61 11.61
C TYR A 105 7.38 0.45 12.56
N LEU A 106 6.05 0.63 12.60
CA LEU A 106 5.36 1.56 13.50
C LEU A 106 5.55 1.16 14.98
N ALA A 107 5.47 -0.12 15.30
CA ALA A 107 5.72 -0.64 16.65
C ALA A 107 7.16 -0.37 17.09
N GLY A 108 8.13 -0.53 16.17
CA GLY A 108 9.53 -0.18 16.40
C GLY A 108 9.74 1.31 16.68
N LEU A 109 9.06 2.18 15.94
CA LEU A 109 9.06 3.63 16.19
C LEU A 109 8.46 3.94 17.55
N PHE A 110 7.33 3.33 17.90
CA PHE A 110 6.65 3.57 19.16
C PHE A 110 7.53 3.15 20.37
N SER A 111 8.18 2.01 20.28
CA SER A 111 9.05 1.47 21.33
C SER A 111 10.40 2.17 21.45
N SER A 112 10.79 2.99 20.46
CA SER A 112 12.07 3.72 20.49
C SER A 112 12.19 4.75 21.60
N GLY A 113 11.05 5.23 22.13
CA GLY A 113 11.00 6.31 23.11
C GLY A 113 11.37 7.69 22.55
N LEU A 114 11.55 7.82 21.22
CA LEU A 114 11.95 9.07 20.54
C LEU A 114 10.76 9.92 20.11
N LEU A 115 9.54 9.38 20.18
CA LEU A 115 8.33 10.06 19.74
C LEU A 115 7.90 11.14 20.76
N THR A 116 7.54 12.31 20.24
CA THR A 116 6.76 13.28 21.01
C THR A 116 5.35 12.76 21.23
N GLU A 117 4.60 13.32 22.17
CA GLU A 117 3.20 12.95 22.42
C GLU A 117 2.34 13.07 21.15
N GLN A 118 2.52 14.15 20.38
CA GLN A 118 1.83 14.34 19.10
C GLN A 118 2.19 13.26 18.10
N GLN A 119 3.46 12.90 17.97
CA GLN A 119 3.93 11.83 17.06
C GLN A 119 3.43 10.45 17.49
N ALA A 120 3.37 10.17 18.81
CA ALA A 120 2.80 8.94 19.33
C ALA A 120 1.29 8.83 18.99
N SER A 121 0.54 9.92 19.14
CA SER A 121 -0.87 9.99 18.72
C SER A 121 -1.01 9.78 17.19
N GLN A 122 -0.15 10.40 16.39
CA GLN A 122 -0.12 10.20 14.93
C GLN A 122 0.19 8.74 14.56
N THR A 123 1.16 8.12 15.25
CA THR A 123 1.52 6.70 15.04
C THR A 123 0.32 5.79 15.28
N ALA A 124 -0.39 6.02 16.40
CA ALA A 124 -1.62 5.28 16.72
C ALA A 124 -2.69 5.47 15.62
N GLY A 125 -2.89 6.71 15.16
CA GLY A 125 -3.82 7.00 14.07
C GLY A 125 -3.47 6.27 12.77
N LEU A 126 -2.19 6.21 12.40
CA LEU A 126 -1.73 5.46 11.22
C LEU A 126 -1.96 3.95 11.36
N MET A 127 -1.79 3.38 12.56
CA MET A 127 -2.11 1.97 12.82
C MET A 127 -3.60 1.66 12.62
N TYR A 128 -4.50 2.56 13.03
CA TYR A 128 -5.95 2.40 12.78
C TYR A 128 -6.26 2.43 11.28
N VAL A 129 -5.75 3.43 10.56
CA VAL A 129 -5.95 3.54 9.11
C VAL A 129 -5.40 2.30 8.39
N LEU A 130 -4.23 1.82 8.78
CA LEU A 130 -3.60 0.63 8.22
C LEU A 130 -4.49 -0.60 8.38
N GLY A 131 -5.05 -0.81 9.59
CA GLY A 131 -5.98 -1.91 9.86
C GLY A 131 -7.26 -1.82 9.05
N ASP A 132 -7.81 -0.62 8.85
CA ASP A 132 -9.00 -0.41 8.02
C ASP A 132 -8.72 -0.72 6.55
N VAL A 133 -7.58 -0.30 6.02
CA VAL A 133 -7.14 -0.58 4.64
C VAL A 133 -7.00 -2.09 4.42
N GLU A 134 -6.32 -2.79 5.32
CA GLU A 134 -6.20 -4.25 5.26
C GLU A 134 -7.57 -4.93 5.28
N ARG A 135 -8.45 -4.51 6.18
CA ARG A 135 -9.80 -5.07 6.31
C ARG A 135 -10.61 -4.95 5.03
N ILE A 136 -10.52 -3.81 4.33
CA ILE A 136 -11.17 -3.64 3.03
C ILE A 136 -10.64 -4.66 2.02
N GLY A 137 -9.33 -4.87 1.95
CA GLY A 137 -8.72 -5.88 1.07
C GLY A 137 -9.21 -7.30 1.36
N ASN A 138 -9.16 -7.68 2.64
CA ASN A 138 -9.58 -9.02 3.08
C ASN A 138 -11.07 -9.29 2.87
N LEU A 139 -11.94 -8.30 3.14
CA LEU A 139 -13.37 -8.42 2.88
C LEU A 139 -13.66 -8.51 1.37
N SER A 140 -12.95 -7.75 0.54
CA SER A 140 -13.09 -7.82 -0.92
C SER A 140 -12.72 -9.22 -1.44
N ALA A 141 -11.60 -9.76 -0.98
CA ALA A 141 -11.18 -11.11 -1.32
C ALA A 141 -12.16 -12.19 -0.82
N GLY A 142 -12.75 -11.99 0.38
CA GLY A 142 -13.80 -12.85 0.91
C GLY A 142 -15.06 -12.89 0.03
N ILE A 143 -15.49 -11.73 -0.50
CA ILE A 143 -16.62 -11.66 -1.45
C ILE A 143 -16.28 -12.43 -2.74
N ALA A 144 -15.09 -12.27 -3.30
CA ALA A 144 -14.66 -12.98 -4.49
C ALA A 144 -14.64 -14.52 -4.25
N LEU A 145 -14.17 -14.95 -3.08
CA LEU A 145 -14.17 -16.35 -2.70
C LEU A 145 -15.60 -16.91 -2.59
N SER A 146 -16.53 -16.17 -1.97
CA SER A 146 -17.94 -16.56 -1.85
C SER A 146 -18.61 -16.70 -3.23
N MET A 147 -18.19 -15.90 -4.23
CA MET A 147 -18.65 -16.08 -5.61
C MET A 147 -18.16 -17.40 -6.23
N LYS A 148 -16.92 -17.79 -5.97
CA LYS A 148 -16.35 -19.08 -6.42
C LYS A 148 -17.06 -20.26 -5.75
N GLU A 149 -17.34 -20.18 -4.45
CA GLU A 149 -18.10 -21.20 -3.71
C GLU A 149 -19.54 -21.32 -4.22
N LYS A 150 -20.18 -20.21 -4.55
CA LYS A 150 -21.51 -20.20 -5.17
C LYS A 150 -21.54 -21.04 -6.45
N GLU A 151 -20.57 -20.85 -7.33
CA GLU A 151 -20.48 -21.60 -8.58
C GLU A 151 -20.22 -23.10 -8.32
N THR A 152 -19.26 -23.39 -7.45
CA THR A 152 -18.88 -24.77 -7.10
C THR A 152 -20.05 -25.56 -6.51
N ASN A 153 -20.84 -24.92 -5.62
CA ASN A 153 -21.96 -25.54 -4.93
C ASN A 153 -23.29 -25.37 -5.68
N GLN A 154 -23.29 -24.76 -6.87
CA GLN A 154 -24.45 -24.48 -7.70
C GLN A 154 -25.56 -23.68 -6.99
N TYR A 155 -25.17 -22.79 -6.04
CA TYR A 155 -26.12 -21.88 -5.40
C TYR A 155 -26.55 -20.79 -6.39
N LYS A 156 -27.85 -20.47 -6.38
CA LYS A 156 -28.42 -19.42 -7.21
C LYS A 156 -28.77 -18.22 -6.34
N TYR A 157 -28.07 -17.12 -6.51
CA TYR A 157 -28.54 -15.83 -6.01
C TYR A 157 -29.54 -15.24 -7.00
N SER A 158 -30.50 -14.46 -6.51
CA SER A 158 -31.39 -13.72 -7.40
C SER A 158 -30.61 -12.67 -8.18
N GLN A 159 -31.06 -12.33 -9.38
CA GLN A 159 -30.43 -11.27 -10.18
C GLN A 159 -30.45 -9.94 -9.41
N GLU A 160 -31.53 -9.66 -8.70
CA GLU A 160 -31.70 -8.47 -7.87
C GLU A 160 -30.61 -8.37 -6.78
N ALA A 161 -30.32 -9.46 -6.06
CA ALA A 161 -29.26 -9.51 -5.04
C ALA A 161 -27.85 -9.29 -5.65
N MET A 162 -27.60 -9.83 -6.85
CA MET A 162 -26.34 -9.60 -7.56
C MET A 162 -26.18 -8.16 -8.01
N ASP A 163 -27.23 -7.52 -8.51
CA ASP A 163 -27.24 -6.14 -8.93
C ASP A 163 -27.04 -5.17 -7.74
N GLU A 164 -27.68 -5.46 -6.61
CA GLU A 164 -27.48 -4.70 -5.37
C GLU A 164 -26.04 -4.83 -4.85
N LEU A 165 -25.48 -6.02 -4.82
CA LEU A 165 -24.09 -6.26 -4.41
C LEU A 165 -23.12 -5.48 -5.31
N ALA A 166 -23.29 -5.59 -6.63
CA ALA A 166 -22.46 -4.87 -7.59
C ALA A 166 -22.57 -3.34 -7.44
N LYS A 167 -23.76 -2.83 -7.10
CA LYS A 167 -23.99 -1.40 -6.83
C LYS A 167 -23.30 -0.95 -5.56
N CYS A 168 -23.37 -1.74 -4.48
CA CYS A 168 -22.68 -1.45 -3.22
C CYS A 168 -21.17 -1.40 -3.42
N LEU A 169 -20.58 -2.42 -4.06
CA LEU A 169 -19.15 -2.48 -4.33
C LEU A 169 -18.67 -1.30 -5.19
N LYS A 170 -19.44 -0.93 -6.23
CA LYS A 170 -19.12 0.23 -7.08
C LYS A 170 -19.20 1.57 -6.32
N THR A 171 -20.01 1.64 -5.28
CA THR A 171 -20.07 2.84 -4.43
C THR A 171 -18.83 2.94 -3.56
N LEU A 172 -18.36 1.82 -2.99
CA LEU A 172 -17.11 1.74 -2.22
C LEU A 172 -15.88 2.09 -3.05
N GLU A 173 -15.84 1.65 -4.31
CA GLU A 173 -14.73 1.95 -5.23
C GLU A 173 -14.57 3.46 -5.52
N LYS A 174 -15.66 4.23 -5.41
CA LYS A 174 -15.65 5.69 -5.65
C LYS A 174 -15.28 6.52 -4.43
N MET A 175 -15.30 5.93 -3.25
CA MET A 175 -14.91 6.60 -2.00
C MET A 175 -13.40 6.59 -1.83
#